data_faecd12edd3ead1bc2fad6ff5a4da02b
#
_entry.id   faecd12edd3ead1bc2fad6ff5a4da02b
#
_cell.length_a   1.000
_cell.length_b   1.000
_cell.length_c   1.000
_cell.angle_alpha   90.00
_cell.angle_beta   90.00
_cell.angle_gamma   90.00
#
_symmetry.space_group_name_H-M   'P 1'
#
loop_
_entity.id
_entity.type
_entity.pdbx_description
1 polymer ?
#
loop_
_entity_poly.entity_id
_entity_poly.type
_entity_poly.pdbx_seq_one_letter_code
_entity_poly.pdbx_strand_id
1 'polypeptide(L)'
;MPKKIDTEPLYDGDGPSPQEIKMNAGFQYELDLIKKLREEGFTVSDPAGADSAKADLELTPTYKNQIIKFELKEKLSADFAQMNFDFDTSSMQFTIDKNKASAQKEAAKTMIGIAESYGIIREANSHWQPQKNIPAKFTLSSSSSLDQRKAAHKLDLKRFPDKFLAKGSAAAQEVEKYYNSKNTYYIQVKGKGLFYMGRDPEGYGCPRFSSSVRESSIRIRIKTNSSSNARWSFLMAIKITGLGKSSHDLDKDANFLLKPGL
;
A
#
# COMPACT_ATOMS: atom_id res chain seq x y z
N MET A 1 22.73 -19.55 18.79
CA MET A 1 23.03 -18.22 18.22
C MET A 1 21.83 -17.80 17.40
N PRO A 2 21.14 -16.69 17.70
CA PRO A 2 20.02 -16.24 16.89
C PRO A 2 20.55 -15.72 15.54
N LYS A 3 19.96 -16.20 14.43
CA LYS A 3 20.24 -15.67 13.10
C LYS A 3 19.82 -14.22 13.05
N LYS A 4 20.75 -13.34 12.69
CA LYS A 4 20.43 -11.95 12.30
C LYS A 4 19.44 -12.01 11.14
N ILE A 5 18.28 -11.44 11.32
CA ILE A 5 17.32 -11.18 10.25
C ILE A 5 17.89 -9.96 9.51
N ASP A 6 18.45 -10.19 8.32
CA ASP A 6 18.79 -9.11 7.40
C ASP A 6 17.49 -8.55 6.85
N THR A 7 16.98 -7.52 7.52
CA THR A 7 15.86 -6.73 7.02
C THR A 7 16.42 -5.68 6.07
N GLU A 8 16.52 -6.01 4.77
CA GLU A 8 16.70 -4.98 3.77
C GLU A 8 15.45 -4.09 3.76
N PRO A 9 15.58 -2.77 4.00
CA PRO A 9 14.45 -1.87 3.99
C PRO A 9 13.89 -1.74 2.58
N LEU A 10 12.58 -1.77 2.45
CA LEU A 10 11.85 -1.37 1.25
C LEU A 10 12.27 0.05 0.85
N TYR A 11 13.11 0.13 -0.18
CA TYR A 11 13.55 1.39 -0.73
C TYR A 11 12.44 1.93 -1.65
N ASP A 12 11.63 2.82 -1.15
CA ASP A 12 10.59 3.52 -1.92
C ASP A 12 11.09 4.84 -2.55
N GLY A 13 12.40 4.99 -2.71
CA GLY A 13 13.02 6.16 -3.34
C GLY A 13 13.10 7.41 -2.46
N ASP A 14 12.37 7.46 -1.37
CA ASP A 14 12.33 8.58 -0.40
C ASP A 14 12.96 8.21 0.95
N GLY A 15 13.56 7.02 1.07
CA GLY A 15 14.10 6.49 2.31
C GLY A 15 15.50 7.00 2.67
N PRO A 16 15.86 7.01 3.97
CA PRO A 16 17.21 7.33 4.46
C PRO A 16 18.22 6.26 4.00
N SER A 17 19.50 6.63 4.00
CA SER A 17 20.59 5.71 3.66
C SER A 17 20.63 4.49 4.60
N PRO A 18 21.25 3.36 4.20
CA PRO A 18 21.35 2.16 5.05
C PRO A 18 21.98 2.38 6.43
N GLN A 19 22.61 3.52 6.65
CA GLN A 19 23.26 3.91 7.93
C GLN A 19 22.31 4.66 8.88
N GLU A 20 21.12 5.08 8.44
CA GLU A 20 20.11 5.74 9.28
C GLU A 20 18.78 5.01 9.18
N ILE A 21 18.74 3.71 9.45
CA ILE A 21 17.48 2.98 9.54
C ILE A 21 16.77 3.40 10.83
N LYS A 22 16.14 4.56 10.81
CA LYS A 22 14.95 4.76 11.63
C LYS A 22 13.90 3.85 11.05
N MET A 23 13.52 2.82 11.80
CA MET A 23 12.42 1.93 11.39
C MET A 23 11.27 2.79 10.89
N ASN A 24 10.73 2.47 9.71
CA ASN A 24 9.56 3.13 9.17
C ASN A 24 8.44 3.07 10.22
N ALA A 25 7.78 4.18 10.50
CA ALA A 25 6.74 4.28 11.53
C ALA A 25 5.61 3.26 11.34
N GLY A 26 5.31 2.88 10.09
CA GLY A 26 4.36 1.82 9.78
C GLY A 26 4.85 0.46 10.28
N PHE A 27 6.09 0.09 9.97
CA PHE A 27 6.67 -1.17 10.42
C PHE A 27 6.83 -1.22 11.96
N GLN A 28 7.19 -0.09 12.59
CA GLN A 28 7.21 -0.02 14.05
C GLN A 28 5.82 -0.26 14.64
N TYR A 29 4.78 0.30 14.04
CA TYR A 29 3.40 0.06 14.48
C TYR A 29 3.00 -1.42 14.37
N GLU A 30 3.39 -2.10 13.29
CA GLU A 30 3.18 -3.55 13.12
C GLU A 30 3.84 -4.33 14.26
N LEU A 31 5.12 -4.05 14.56
CA LEU A 31 5.87 -4.70 15.62
C LEU A 31 5.25 -4.47 17.01
N ASP A 32 4.86 -3.23 17.30
CA ASP A 32 4.27 -2.86 18.58
C ASP A 32 2.93 -3.59 18.79
N LEU A 33 2.09 -3.65 17.74
CA LEU A 33 0.80 -4.34 17.81
C LEU A 33 0.96 -5.87 17.93
N ILE A 34 1.87 -6.47 17.17
CA ILE A 34 2.19 -7.91 17.27
C ILE A 34 2.66 -8.25 18.69
N LYS A 35 3.57 -7.44 19.25
CA LYS A 35 4.06 -7.63 20.61
C LYS A 35 2.92 -7.57 21.62
N LYS A 36 2.07 -6.55 21.56
CA LYS A 36 0.90 -6.38 22.43
C LYS A 36 -0.02 -7.61 22.37
N LEU A 37 -0.38 -8.05 21.16
CA LEU A 37 -1.29 -9.19 21.00
C LEU A 37 -0.70 -10.49 21.56
N ARG A 38 0.62 -10.70 21.41
CA ARG A 38 1.32 -11.85 22.00
C ARG A 38 1.31 -11.79 23.53
N GLU A 39 1.50 -10.60 24.11
CA GLU A 39 1.41 -10.38 25.57
C GLU A 39 -0.02 -10.62 26.09
N GLU A 40 -1.04 -10.37 25.29
CA GLU A 40 -2.44 -10.69 25.58
C GLU A 40 -2.81 -12.17 25.32
N GLY A 41 -1.83 -13.01 24.92
CA GLY A 41 -2.00 -14.46 24.76
C GLY A 41 -2.45 -14.92 23.36
N PHE A 42 -2.46 -14.03 22.37
CA PHE A 42 -2.79 -14.42 20.99
C PHE A 42 -1.62 -15.09 20.28
N THR A 43 -1.92 -16.09 19.46
CA THR A 43 -0.93 -16.69 18.55
C THR A 43 -0.84 -15.84 17.29
N VAL A 44 0.27 -15.12 17.14
CA VAL A 44 0.49 -14.16 16.06
C VAL A 44 1.80 -14.49 15.33
N SER A 45 1.77 -14.52 13.99
CA SER A 45 2.95 -14.73 13.16
C SER A 45 3.97 -13.60 13.31
N ASP A 46 5.18 -13.82 12.81
CA ASP A 46 6.16 -12.75 12.66
C ASP A 46 5.72 -11.75 11.59
N PRO A 47 6.14 -10.49 11.70
CA PRO A 47 5.73 -9.44 10.77
C PRO A 47 6.11 -9.79 9.32
N ALA A 48 5.29 -9.36 8.38
CA ALA A 48 5.51 -9.61 6.95
C ALA A 48 6.76 -8.91 6.42
N GLY A 49 7.20 -7.83 7.05
CA GLY A 49 8.32 -7.01 6.61
C GLY A 49 8.08 -6.46 5.20
N ALA A 50 9.06 -6.68 4.31
CA ALA A 50 9.00 -6.21 2.93
C ALA A 50 8.16 -7.10 1.98
N ASP A 51 7.62 -8.23 2.46
CA ASP A 51 6.86 -9.15 1.61
C ASP A 51 5.43 -8.66 1.39
N SER A 52 5.22 -7.90 0.32
CA SER A 52 3.90 -7.40 -0.07
C SER A 52 2.85 -8.48 -0.38
N ALA A 53 3.26 -9.75 -0.42
CA ALA A 53 2.35 -10.88 -0.64
C ALA A 53 1.72 -11.39 0.67
N LYS A 54 2.32 -11.06 1.81
CA LYS A 54 1.81 -11.40 3.15
C LYS A 54 0.90 -10.30 3.67
N ALA A 55 0.05 -10.64 4.63
CA ALA A 55 -0.66 -9.65 5.42
C ALA A 55 0.27 -9.07 6.49
N ASP A 56 0.02 -7.83 6.91
CA ASP A 56 0.84 -7.17 7.94
C ASP A 56 0.74 -7.89 9.29
N LEU A 57 -0.42 -8.50 9.57
CA LEU A 57 -0.68 -9.28 10.77
C LEU A 57 -1.44 -10.56 10.40
N GLU A 58 -0.95 -11.71 10.84
CA GLU A 58 -1.62 -13.01 10.74
C GLU A 58 -1.83 -13.58 12.15
N LEU A 59 -3.09 -13.84 12.50
CA LEU A 59 -3.51 -14.30 13.82
C LEU A 59 -4.24 -15.63 13.71
N THR A 60 -3.92 -16.57 14.60
CA THR A 60 -4.66 -17.83 14.76
C THR A 60 -5.48 -17.76 16.04
N PRO A 61 -6.83 -17.65 15.94
CA PRO A 61 -7.68 -17.64 17.12
C PRO A 61 -7.66 -18.98 17.85
N THR A 62 -7.84 -18.95 19.17
CA THR A 62 -7.86 -20.16 20.00
C THR A 62 -9.04 -21.11 19.72
N TYR A 63 -10.14 -20.57 19.17
CA TYR A 63 -11.36 -21.32 18.84
C TYR A 63 -11.38 -21.90 17.43
N LYS A 64 -10.38 -21.60 16.62
CA LYS A 64 -10.35 -21.94 15.20
C LYS A 64 -8.92 -22.21 14.73
N ASN A 65 -8.74 -23.28 13.99
CA ASN A 65 -7.43 -23.62 13.42
C ASN A 65 -7.24 -22.99 12.03
N GLN A 66 -7.59 -21.72 11.90
CA GLN A 66 -7.50 -20.97 10.64
C GLN A 66 -6.86 -19.61 10.90
N ILE A 67 -5.92 -19.24 10.02
CA ILE A 67 -5.24 -17.93 10.08
C ILE A 67 -6.19 -16.84 9.60
N ILE A 68 -6.33 -15.80 10.39
CA ILE A 68 -7.03 -14.56 10.04
C ILE A 68 -6.00 -13.50 9.69
N LYS A 69 -6.22 -12.81 8.58
CA LYS A 69 -5.30 -11.83 8.03
C LYS A 69 -5.83 -10.42 8.20
N PHE A 70 -4.95 -9.55 8.69
CA PHE A 70 -5.24 -8.14 8.91
C PHE A 70 -4.22 -7.28 8.17
N GLU A 71 -4.69 -6.21 7.56
CA GLU A 71 -3.85 -5.09 7.11
C GLU A 71 -3.75 -4.06 8.22
N LEU A 72 -2.58 -3.46 8.38
CA LEU A 72 -2.33 -2.45 9.41
C LEU A 72 -1.96 -1.11 8.76
N LYS A 73 -2.57 -0.04 9.23
CA LYS A 73 -2.24 1.32 8.79
C LYS A 73 -1.94 2.21 9.99
N GLU A 74 -0.69 2.63 10.11
CA GLU A 74 -0.22 3.53 11.18
C GLU A 74 -0.91 4.90 11.11
N LYS A 75 -1.30 5.36 9.91
CA LYS A 75 -1.95 6.64 9.72
C LYS A 75 -2.90 6.66 8.53
N LEU A 76 -3.89 7.55 8.61
CA LEU A 76 -4.87 7.72 7.54
C LEU A 76 -4.24 8.26 6.23
N SER A 77 -3.12 8.98 6.32
CA SER A 77 -2.41 9.49 5.14
C SER A 77 -1.61 8.45 4.36
N ALA A 78 -1.51 7.20 4.86
CA ALA A 78 -0.86 6.10 4.15
C ALA A 78 -1.54 5.78 2.80
N ASP A 79 -0.86 5.01 1.96
CA ASP A 79 -1.45 4.43 0.75
C ASP A 79 -2.17 3.13 1.13
N PHE A 80 -3.48 3.05 0.81
CA PHE A 80 -4.30 1.88 1.19
C PHE A 80 -4.23 0.75 0.17
N ALA A 81 -3.93 1.04 -1.07
CA ALA A 81 -3.56 0.10 -2.12
C ALA A 81 -2.71 0.85 -3.13
N GLN A 82 -1.67 0.22 -3.65
CA GLN A 82 -0.76 0.89 -4.58
C GLN A 82 -0.18 -0.05 -5.62
N MET A 83 0.13 0.50 -6.80
CA MET A 83 0.82 -0.20 -7.88
C MET A 83 1.65 0.78 -8.73
N ASN A 84 2.84 0.34 -9.15
CA ASN A 84 3.66 1.09 -10.09
C ASN A 84 3.31 0.70 -11.53
N PHE A 85 3.33 1.71 -12.41
CA PHE A 85 3.19 1.56 -13.86
C PHE A 85 4.43 2.03 -14.56
N ASP A 86 4.85 1.27 -15.57
CA ASP A 86 6.11 1.48 -16.27
C ASP A 86 5.99 2.58 -17.33
N PHE A 87 7.13 3.17 -17.67
CA PHE A 87 7.28 4.10 -18.77
C PHE A 87 7.98 3.39 -19.93
N ASP A 88 7.33 3.38 -21.08
CA ASP A 88 7.90 2.87 -22.31
C ASP A 88 8.67 3.98 -23.03
N THR A 89 9.98 3.81 -23.12
CA THR A 89 10.88 4.78 -23.77
C THR A 89 10.75 4.81 -25.28
N SER A 90 10.21 3.77 -25.91
CA SER A 90 10.03 3.70 -27.35
C SER A 90 8.82 4.52 -27.81
N SER A 91 7.73 4.42 -27.11
CA SER A 91 6.52 5.22 -27.35
C SER A 91 6.50 6.54 -26.59
N MET A 92 7.42 6.74 -25.65
CA MET A 92 7.45 7.87 -24.72
C MET A 92 6.14 8.03 -23.95
N GLN A 93 5.56 6.93 -23.48
CA GLN A 93 4.29 6.88 -22.75
C GLN A 93 4.36 5.98 -21.53
N PHE A 94 3.49 6.25 -20.56
CA PHE A 94 3.21 5.28 -19.49
C PHE A 94 2.32 4.18 -20.02
N THR A 95 2.59 2.94 -19.60
CA THR A 95 1.90 1.75 -20.10
C THR A 95 1.63 0.75 -18.98
N ILE A 96 0.72 -0.18 -19.28
CA ILE A 96 0.58 -1.43 -18.52
C ILE A 96 1.40 -2.49 -19.27
N ASP A 97 2.42 -3.04 -18.64
CA ASP A 97 3.11 -4.19 -19.18
C ASP A 97 2.20 -5.43 -19.07
N LYS A 98 1.54 -5.77 -20.17
CA LYS A 98 0.61 -6.90 -20.25
C LYS A 98 1.30 -8.25 -20.00
N ASN A 99 2.58 -8.38 -20.30
CA ASN A 99 3.33 -9.61 -20.06
C ASN A 99 3.61 -9.79 -18.57
N LYS A 100 3.95 -8.70 -17.87
CA LYS A 100 4.01 -8.71 -16.40
C LYS A 100 2.63 -8.94 -15.79
N ALA A 101 1.58 -8.39 -16.37
CA ALA A 101 0.21 -8.53 -15.86
C ALA A 101 -0.29 -9.99 -15.87
N SER A 102 0.00 -10.76 -16.92
CA SER A 102 -0.43 -12.15 -17.04
C SER A 102 0.26 -13.10 -16.05
N ALA A 103 1.49 -12.77 -15.62
CA ALA A 103 2.28 -13.56 -14.68
C ALA A 103 2.06 -13.15 -13.21
N GLN A 104 1.24 -12.12 -12.95
CA GLN A 104 1.12 -11.55 -11.61
C GLN A 104 0.03 -12.20 -10.75
N LYS A 105 0.21 -12.09 -9.43
CA LYS A 105 -0.75 -12.51 -8.41
C LYS A 105 -2.08 -11.76 -8.56
N GLU A 106 -3.17 -12.32 -8.06
CA GLU A 106 -4.53 -11.76 -8.15
C GLU A 106 -4.64 -10.30 -7.67
N ALA A 107 -3.89 -9.91 -6.64
CA ALA A 107 -3.85 -8.54 -6.15
C ALA A 107 -3.35 -7.54 -7.23
N ALA A 108 -2.34 -7.93 -8.02
CA ALA A 108 -1.84 -7.10 -9.10
C ALA A 108 -2.83 -7.02 -10.27
N LYS A 109 -3.49 -8.13 -10.62
CA LYS A 109 -4.57 -8.15 -11.61
C LYS A 109 -5.72 -7.23 -11.19
N THR A 110 -6.08 -7.26 -9.91
CA THR A 110 -7.11 -6.37 -9.34
C THR A 110 -6.70 -4.90 -9.50
N MET A 111 -5.44 -4.54 -9.18
CA MET A 111 -4.96 -3.16 -9.35
C MET A 111 -4.92 -2.73 -10.82
N ILE A 112 -4.58 -3.63 -11.75
CA ILE A 112 -4.64 -3.37 -13.18
C ILE A 112 -6.09 -3.12 -13.62
N GLY A 113 -7.03 -3.96 -13.20
CA GLY A 113 -8.45 -3.77 -13.48
C GLY A 113 -9.00 -2.44 -12.95
N ILE A 114 -8.55 -2.02 -11.76
CA ILE A 114 -8.87 -0.68 -11.22
C ILE A 114 -8.28 0.40 -12.14
N ALA A 115 -7.01 0.28 -12.53
CA ALA A 115 -6.37 1.25 -13.40
C ALA A 115 -7.06 1.38 -14.76
N GLU A 116 -7.52 0.28 -15.33
CA GLU A 116 -8.27 0.25 -16.59
C GLU A 116 -9.66 0.90 -16.44
N SER A 117 -10.41 0.54 -15.38
CA SER A 117 -11.76 1.06 -15.15
C SER A 117 -11.79 2.57 -14.92
N TYR A 118 -10.76 3.14 -14.33
CA TYR A 118 -10.60 4.59 -14.13
C TYR A 118 -9.79 5.27 -15.22
N GLY A 119 -9.34 4.56 -16.25
CA GLY A 119 -8.57 5.12 -17.36
C GLY A 119 -7.22 5.72 -16.93
N ILE A 120 -6.59 5.17 -15.88
CA ILE A 120 -5.42 5.75 -15.19
C ILE A 120 -4.26 6.02 -16.15
N ILE A 121 -3.97 5.11 -17.08
CA ILE A 121 -2.87 5.29 -18.05
C ILE A 121 -3.17 6.46 -18.98
N ARG A 122 -4.38 6.55 -19.52
CA ARG A 122 -4.81 7.67 -20.35
C ARG A 122 -4.70 8.99 -19.58
N GLU A 123 -5.18 9.00 -18.35
CA GLU A 123 -5.14 10.17 -17.49
C GLU A 123 -3.71 10.63 -17.17
N ALA A 124 -2.78 9.69 -16.91
CA ALA A 124 -1.37 9.98 -16.67
C ALA A 124 -0.72 10.58 -17.93
N ASN A 125 -0.90 9.94 -19.09
CA ASN A 125 -0.33 10.41 -20.36
C ASN A 125 -0.91 11.77 -20.79
N SER A 126 -2.20 11.99 -20.62
CA SER A 126 -2.85 13.27 -20.93
C SER A 126 -2.41 14.39 -19.98
N HIS A 127 -2.36 14.11 -18.67
CA HIS A 127 -2.02 15.10 -17.66
C HIS A 127 -0.56 15.55 -17.75
N TRP A 128 0.35 14.61 -17.89
CA TRP A 128 1.79 14.90 -17.86
C TRP A 128 2.39 15.13 -19.23
N GLN A 129 1.75 14.68 -20.30
CA GLN A 129 2.22 14.78 -21.69
C GLN A 129 3.71 14.36 -21.83
N PRO A 130 4.07 13.11 -21.45
CA PRO A 130 5.45 12.71 -21.30
C PRO A 130 6.26 12.87 -22.59
N GLN A 131 5.67 12.69 -23.77
CA GLN A 131 6.31 12.91 -25.06
C GLN A 131 6.88 14.33 -25.21
N LYS A 132 6.27 15.33 -24.57
CA LYS A 132 6.71 16.72 -24.61
C LYS A 132 7.61 17.09 -23.45
N ASN A 133 7.35 16.52 -22.26
CA ASN A 133 7.90 17.00 -21.01
C ASN A 133 9.02 16.13 -20.43
N ILE A 134 9.14 14.85 -20.86
CA ILE A 134 10.22 13.98 -20.42
C ILE A 134 11.46 14.20 -21.29
N PRO A 135 12.63 14.49 -20.69
CA PRO A 135 13.88 14.60 -21.45
C PRO A 135 14.25 13.24 -22.07
N ALA A 136 14.74 13.26 -23.32
CA ALA A 136 15.18 12.05 -24.03
C ALA A 136 16.36 11.33 -23.36
N LYS A 137 17.13 12.03 -22.50
CA LYS A 137 18.29 11.45 -21.79
C LYS A 137 18.07 11.47 -20.30
N PHE A 138 18.37 10.35 -19.66
CA PHE A 138 18.37 10.22 -18.21
C PHE A 138 19.63 10.85 -17.60
N THR A 139 19.46 11.58 -16.51
CA THR A 139 20.56 12.21 -15.78
C THR A 139 21.01 11.40 -14.56
N LEU A 140 20.21 10.42 -14.14
CA LEU A 140 20.52 9.53 -13.03
C LEU A 140 21.01 8.18 -13.54
N SER A 141 21.91 7.58 -12.77
CA SER A 141 22.41 6.21 -12.95
C SER A 141 22.29 5.43 -11.64
N SER A 142 22.60 4.14 -11.67
CA SER A 142 22.66 3.31 -10.46
C SER A 142 23.69 3.82 -9.44
N SER A 143 24.75 4.52 -9.90
CA SER A 143 25.78 5.14 -9.07
C SER A 143 25.42 6.53 -8.56
N SER A 144 24.27 7.09 -8.93
CA SER A 144 23.85 8.41 -8.43
C SER A 144 23.66 8.39 -6.92
N SER A 145 24.17 9.43 -6.24
CA SER A 145 24.04 9.58 -4.79
C SER A 145 22.56 9.78 -4.37
N LEU A 146 22.27 9.52 -3.10
CA LEU A 146 20.92 9.75 -2.55
C LEU A 146 20.47 11.20 -2.76
N ASP A 147 21.34 12.18 -2.55
CA ASP A 147 21.01 13.60 -2.72
C ASP A 147 20.73 13.95 -4.18
N GLN A 148 21.48 13.37 -5.13
CA GLN A 148 21.17 13.52 -6.55
C GLN A 148 19.80 12.94 -6.90
N ARG A 149 19.44 11.79 -6.34
CA ARG A 149 18.14 11.15 -6.55
C ARG A 149 17.00 11.99 -5.96
N LYS A 150 17.17 12.47 -4.71
CA LYS A 150 16.20 13.37 -4.04
C LYS A 150 16.00 14.68 -4.82
N ALA A 151 17.07 15.28 -5.29
CA ALA A 151 17.02 16.51 -6.09
C ALA A 151 16.29 16.29 -7.41
N ALA A 152 16.59 15.20 -8.13
CA ALA A 152 15.92 14.84 -9.37
C ALA A 152 14.43 14.56 -9.15
N HIS A 153 14.08 13.80 -8.10
CA HIS A 153 12.69 13.53 -7.75
C HIS A 153 11.90 14.80 -7.42
N LYS A 154 12.51 15.72 -6.67
CA LYS A 154 11.90 17.03 -6.37
C LYS A 154 11.63 17.86 -7.62
N LEU A 155 12.52 17.80 -8.61
CA LEU A 155 12.31 18.45 -9.91
C LEU A 155 11.20 17.77 -10.71
N ASP A 156 11.17 16.43 -10.71
CA ASP A 156 10.14 15.68 -11.41
C ASP A 156 8.75 15.92 -10.79
N LEU A 157 8.61 16.00 -9.48
CA LEU A 157 7.34 16.35 -8.82
C LEU A 157 6.84 17.75 -9.18
N LYS A 158 7.73 18.72 -9.46
CA LYS A 158 7.35 20.03 -9.96
C LYS A 158 6.88 19.97 -11.42
N ARG A 159 7.56 19.17 -12.24
CA ARG A 159 7.26 19.01 -13.68
C ARG A 159 6.02 18.13 -13.89
N PHE A 160 5.83 17.12 -13.05
CA PHE A 160 4.76 16.13 -13.11
C PHE A 160 3.99 16.14 -11.77
N PRO A 161 3.16 17.14 -11.52
CA PRO A 161 2.43 17.25 -10.26
C PRO A 161 1.47 16.07 -10.08
N ASP A 162 1.21 15.72 -8.83
CA ASP A 162 0.21 14.70 -8.49
C ASP A 162 -1.15 15.05 -9.12
N LYS A 163 -1.86 14.02 -9.57
CA LYS A 163 -3.26 14.15 -9.96
C LYS A 163 -4.14 13.24 -9.11
N PHE A 164 -5.26 13.75 -8.69
CA PHE A 164 -6.26 13.02 -7.91
C PHE A 164 -7.52 12.79 -8.75
N LEU A 165 -7.94 11.55 -8.82
CA LEU A 165 -9.07 11.05 -9.57
C LEU A 165 -10.07 10.38 -8.63
N ALA A 166 -11.29 10.09 -9.11
CA ALA A 166 -12.32 9.35 -8.38
C ALA A 166 -12.52 9.83 -6.93
N LYS A 167 -12.79 11.13 -6.77
CA LYS A 167 -13.09 11.72 -5.45
C LYS A 167 -14.41 11.19 -4.90
N GLY A 168 -14.52 11.13 -3.57
CA GLY A 168 -15.69 10.63 -2.85
C GLY A 168 -15.46 9.25 -2.26
N SER A 169 -16.49 8.43 -2.06
CA SER A 169 -16.38 7.12 -1.41
C SER A 169 -16.08 5.96 -2.39
N ALA A 170 -16.19 6.16 -3.69
CA ALA A 170 -16.08 5.08 -4.68
C ALA A 170 -14.73 4.34 -4.62
N ALA A 171 -13.62 5.06 -4.44
CA ALA A 171 -12.30 4.45 -4.34
C ALA A 171 -12.14 3.54 -3.10
N ALA A 172 -12.96 3.69 -2.07
CA ALA A 172 -12.92 2.83 -0.89
C ALA A 172 -13.34 1.38 -1.19
N GLN A 173 -14.28 1.18 -2.12
CA GLN A 173 -14.68 -0.17 -2.55
C GLN A 173 -13.55 -0.87 -3.30
N GLU A 174 -12.71 -0.12 -4.00
CA GLU A 174 -11.54 -0.66 -4.69
C GLU A 174 -10.47 -1.15 -3.69
N VAL A 175 -10.35 -0.49 -2.54
CA VAL A 175 -9.52 -0.98 -1.42
C VAL A 175 -10.02 -2.35 -0.94
N GLU A 176 -11.33 -2.50 -0.72
CA GLU A 176 -11.92 -3.78 -0.34
C GLU A 176 -11.64 -4.88 -1.38
N LYS A 177 -11.82 -4.60 -2.67
CA LYS A 177 -11.52 -5.56 -3.75
C LYS A 177 -10.06 -6.00 -3.74
N TYR A 178 -9.14 -5.04 -3.59
CA TYR A 178 -7.70 -5.30 -3.54
C TYR A 178 -7.33 -6.23 -2.38
N TYR A 179 -7.78 -5.94 -1.16
CA TYR A 179 -7.44 -6.77 -0.02
C TYR A 179 -8.17 -8.12 -0.01
N ASN A 180 -9.40 -8.18 -0.51
CA ASN A 180 -10.11 -9.45 -0.71
C ASN A 180 -9.36 -10.38 -1.68
N SER A 181 -8.71 -9.84 -2.72
CA SER A 181 -7.87 -10.62 -3.64
C SER A 181 -6.60 -11.19 -2.98
N LYS A 182 -6.22 -10.67 -1.81
CA LYS A 182 -5.15 -11.18 -0.93
C LYS A 182 -5.67 -12.08 0.20
N ASN A 183 -6.97 -12.37 0.24
CA ASN A 183 -7.65 -13.02 1.37
C ASN A 183 -7.44 -12.28 2.71
N THR A 184 -7.33 -10.96 2.67
CA THR A 184 -7.24 -10.08 3.82
C THR A 184 -8.58 -9.38 4.00
N TYR A 185 -9.31 -9.72 5.05
CA TYR A 185 -10.70 -9.29 5.24
C TYR A 185 -10.87 -8.21 6.31
N TYR A 186 -9.80 -7.87 7.00
CA TYR A 186 -9.83 -6.87 8.07
C TYR A 186 -8.71 -5.85 7.90
N ILE A 187 -8.98 -4.62 8.31
CA ILE A 187 -8.01 -3.54 8.35
C ILE A 187 -8.10 -2.80 9.68
N GLN A 188 -6.96 -2.71 10.37
CA GLN A 188 -6.81 -1.85 11.54
C GLN A 188 -6.15 -0.55 11.10
N VAL A 189 -6.79 0.58 11.41
CA VAL A 189 -6.22 1.91 11.19
C VAL A 189 -6.00 2.57 12.54
N LYS A 190 -4.76 2.87 12.90
CA LYS A 190 -4.39 3.46 14.18
C LYS A 190 -5.21 4.71 14.49
N GLY A 191 -5.81 4.75 15.67
CA GLY A 191 -6.69 5.83 16.11
C GLY A 191 -8.06 5.91 15.42
N LYS A 192 -8.38 4.94 14.53
CA LYS A 192 -9.70 4.79 13.90
C LYS A 192 -10.37 3.47 14.25
N GLY A 193 -9.58 2.42 14.52
CA GLY A 193 -10.04 1.09 14.91
C GLY A 193 -10.09 0.10 13.75
N LEU A 194 -10.77 -1.03 13.97
CA LEU A 194 -10.88 -2.16 13.08
C LEU A 194 -12.12 -2.08 12.19
N PHE A 195 -11.96 -2.45 10.93
CA PHE A 195 -13.04 -2.49 9.94
C PHE A 195 -12.95 -3.80 9.14
N TYR A 196 -14.09 -4.34 8.68
CA TYR A 196 -14.07 -5.44 7.72
C TYR A 196 -14.09 -4.94 6.27
N MET A 197 -13.43 -5.69 5.38
CA MET A 197 -13.21 -5.37 3.98
C MET A 197 -14.22 -6.10 3.08
N GLY A 198 -15.46 -5.62 3.07
CA GLY A 198 -16.54 -6.17 2.25
C GLY A 198 -17.19 -7.45 2.78
N ARG A 199 -16.44 -8.32 3.51
CA ARG A 199 -16.94 -9.50 4.20
C ARG A 199 -16.41 -9.54 5.62
N ASP A 200 -17.23 -10.00 6.56
CA ASP A 200 -16.88 -10.25 7.96
C ASP A 200 -16.95 -11.77 8.24
N PRO A 201 -15.94 -12.56 7.78
CA PRO A 201 -16.00 -14.02 7.86
C PRO A 201 -15.97 -14.55 9.30
N GLU A 202 -15.48 -13.76 10.25
CA GLU A 202 -15.41 -14.12 11.65
C GLU A 202 -16.56 -13.57 12.48
N GLY A 203 -17.38 -12.67 11.91
CA GLY A 203 -18.52 -12.09 12.61
C GLY A 203 -18.12 -11.21 13.80
N TYR A 204 -17.00 -10.47 13.69
CA TYR A 204 -16.55 -9.59 14.78
C TYR A 204 -17.49 -8.42 15.04
N GLY A 205 -18.39 -8.11 14.09
CA GLY A 205 -19.33 -7.00 14.24
C GLY A 205 -18.69 -5.61 14.11
N CYS A 206 -17.45 -5.53 13.67
CA CYS A 206 -16.83 -4.24 13.37
C CYS A 206 -17.50 -3.63 12.12
N PRO A 207 -17.46 -2.30 11.93
CA PRO A 207 -18.12 -1.68 10.78
C PRO A 207 -17.42 -2.01 9.46
N ARG A 208 -18.18 -1.95 8.36
CA ARG A 208 -17.63 -2.11 7.00
C ARG A 208 -16.74 -0.93 6.65
N PHE A 209 -15.57 -1.19 6.06
CA PHE A 209 -14.61 -0.16 5.70
C PHE A 209 -15.17 0.85 4.70
N SER A 210 -15.67 0.41 3.54
CA SER A 210 -16.17 1.32 2.50
C SER A 210 -17.35 2.17 2.96
N SER A 211 -18.22 1.64 3.83
CA SER A 211 -19.34 2.39 4.39
C SER A 211 -18.90 3.43 5.45
N SER A 212 -17.72 3.25 6.04
CA SER A 212 -17.14 4.15 7.03
C SER A 212 -16.27 5.24 6.40
N VAL A 213 -15.88 5.10 5.12
CA VAL A 213 -15.11 6.09 4.38
C VAL A 213 -16.01 7.23 3.94
N ARG A 214 -15.63 8.45 4.32
CA ARG A 214 -16.31 9.70 3.93
C ARG A 214 -15.65 10.34 2.72
N GLU A 215 -14.34 10.18 2.58
CA GLU A 215 -13.59 10.78 1.50
C GLU A 215 -12.41 9.89 1.10
N SER A 216 -12.30 9.64 -0.20
CA SER A 216 -11.22 8.87 -0.82
C SER A 216 -10.89 9.43 -2.20
N SER A 217 -9.74 9.07 -2.74
CA SER A 217 -9.34 9.39 -4.11
C SER A 217 -8.31 8.40 -4.62
N ILE A 218 -8.16 8.34 -5.94
CA ILE A 218 -7.03 7.67 -6.58
C ILE A 218 -5.99 8.73 -6.93
N ARG A 219 -4.80 8.63 -6.36
CA ARG A 219 -3.67 9.50 -6.65
C ARG A 219 -2.76 8.84 -7.69
N ILE A 220 -2.35 9.59 -8.70
CA ILE A 220 -1.20 9.24 -9.54
C ILE A 220 -0.05 10.20 -9.23
N ARG A 221 1.15 9.63 -9.02
CA ARG A 221 2.38 10.33 -8.67
C ARG A 221 3.55 9.79 -9.47
N ILE A 222 4.32 10.69 -10.05
CA ILE A 222 5.56 10.30 -10.74
C ILE A 222 6.56 9.68 -9.78
N LYS A 223 7.26 8.64 -10.21
CA LYS A 223 8.42 8.05 -9.53
C LYS A 223 9.65 8.21 -10.40
N THR A 224 10.72 8.72 -9.81
CA THR A 224 12.01 8.85 -10.45
C THR A 224 12.84 7.62 -10.11
N ASN A 225 13.02 6.73 -11.07
CA ASN A 225 13.84 5.52 -10.91
C ASN A 225 15.29 5.82 -11.25
N SER A 226 16.21 5.22 -10.52
CA SER A 226 17.65 5.39 -10.73
C SER A 226 18.33 4.19 -11.41
N SER A 227 17.57 3.10 -11.62
CA SER A 227 18.11 1.86 -12.18
C SER A 227 17.43 1.48 -13.46
N SER A 228 18.21 0.89 -14.39
CA SER A 228 17.78 0.32 -15.67
C SER A 228 17.22 1.27 -16.72
N ASN A 229 16.60 0.71 -17.74
CA ASN A 229 16.19 1.37 -18.97
C ASN A 229 15.00 2.33 -18.84
N ALA A 230 14.32 2.34 -17.70
CA ALA A 230 13.19 3.23 -17.45
C ALA A 230 13.45 4.06 -16.19
N ARG A 231 13.89 5.31 -16.36
CA ARG A 231 14.06 6.24 -15.24
C ARG A 231 12.75 6.56 -14.55
N TRP A 232 11.66 6.65 -15.29
CA TRP A 232 10.37 7.01 -14.78
C TRP A 232 9.44 5.81 -14.70
N SER A 233 8.63 5.84 -13.72
CA SER A 233 7.40 5.11 -13.57
C SER A 233 6.43 6.04 -12.88
N PHE A 234 5.18 5.65 -12.70
CA PHE A 234 4.31 6.36 -11.77
C PHE A 234 3.65 5.37 -10.81
N LEU A 235 3.34 5.89 -9.65
CA LEU A 235 2.60 5.20 -8.61
C LEU A 235 1.12 5.59 -8.71
N MET A 236 0.24 4.62 -8.88
CA MET A 236 -1.17 4.75 -8.56
C MET A 236 -1.38 4.29 -7.13
N ALA A 237 -2.03 5.10 -6.31
CA ALA A 237 -2.35 4.76 -4.94
C ALA A 237 -3.76 5.22 -4.57
N ILE A 238 -4.47 4.41 -3.79
CA ILE A 238 -5.75 4.81 -3.22
C ILE A 238 -5.49 5.51 -1.88
N LYS A 239 -5.98 6.73 -1.77
CA LYS A 239 -5.89 7.58 -0.59
C LYS A 239 -7.23 7.65 0.11
N ILE A 240 -7.20 7.51 1.44
CA ILE A 240 -8.36 7.72 2.31
C ILE A 240 -8.06 8.97 3.14
N THR A 241 -8.88 10.00 3.03
CA THR A 241 -8.70 11.26 3.77
C THR A 241 -9.79 11.46 4.82
N GLY A 242 -10.92 10.76 4.71
CA GLY A 242 -12.00 10.75 5.68
C GLY A 242 -12.42 9.34 6.06
N LEU A 243 -12.26 8.94 7.33
CA LEU A 243 -12.69 7.64 7.86
C LEU A 243 -13.37 7.85 9.21
N GLY A 244 -14.52 7.23 9.39
CA GLY A 244 -15.21 7.15 10.69
C GLY A 244 -14.36 6.45 11.75
N LYS A 245 -14.88 6.33 12.96
CA LYS A 245 -14.27 5.52 14.02
C LYS A 245 -15.04 4.22 14.18
N SER A 246 -14.32 3.15 14.47
CA SER A 246 -14.87 1.88 14.95
C SER A 246 -14.80 1.83 16.47
N SER A 247 -15.74 1.13 17.09
CA SER A 247 -15.68 0.74 18.51
C SER A 247 -14.71 -0.42 18.75
N HIS A 248 -14.44 -1.23 17.72
CA HIS A 248 -13.46 -2.31 17.76
C HIS A 248 -12.09 -1.74 17.40
N ASP A 249 -11.11 -1.91 18.28
CA ASP A 249 -9.80 -1.27 18.11
C ASP A 249 -8.71 -2.13 18.77
N LEU A 250 -7.88 -2.78 17.96
CA LEU A 250 -6.81 -3.67 18.42
C LEU A 250 -5.77 -2.94 19.29
N ASP A 251 -5.62 -1.63 19.11
CA ASP A 251 -4.72 -0.83 19.95
C ASP A 251 -5.22 -0.72 21.39
N LYS A 252 -6.53 -0.84 21.61
CA LYS A 252 -7.18 -0.66 22.93
C LYS A 252 -7.52 -1.97 23.58
N ASP A 253 -8.29 -2.80 22.89
CA ASP A 253 -8.81 -4.06 23.39
C ASP A 253 -8.99 -5.03 22.23
N ALA A 254 -8.34 -6.18 22.32
CA ALA A 254 -8.44 -7.25 21.33
C ALA A 254 -9.35 -8.42 21.78
N ASN A 255 -10.01 -8.34 22.93
CA ASN A 255 -10.81 -9.44 23.48
C ASN A 255 -11.99 -9.85 22.58
N PHE A 256 -12.50 -8.93 21.74
CA PHE A 256 -13.54 -9.28 20.77
C PHE A 256 -13.06 -10.33 19.73
N LEU A 257 -11.74 -10.50 19.55
CA LEU A 257 -11.18 -11.56 18.70
C LEU A 257 -11.34 -12.96 19.30
N LEU A 258 -11.58 -13.05 20.61
CA LEU A 258 -11.75 -14.32 21.33
C LEU A 258 -13.17 -14.88 21.24
N LYS A 259 -14.13 -14.02 20.93
CA LYS A 259 -15.55 -14.37 20.85
C LYS A 259 -16.13 -13.71 19.60
N PRO A 260 -16.09 -14.37 18.42
CA PRO A 260 -16.86 -13.89 17.28
C PRO A 260 -18.33 -13.80 17.71
N GLY A 261 -18.99 -12.71 17.34
CA GLY A 261 -20.27 -12.30 17.88
C GLY A 261 -21.30 -13.41 18.02
N LEU A 262 -21.85 -13.49 19.20
CA LEU A 262 -23.11 -14.19 19.48
C LEU A 262 -24.27 -13.47 18.79
#